data_a54d9e6e065271af86fcd3e5ac0af25a
#
_entry.id   a54d9e6e065271af86fcd3e5ac0af25a
#
_cell.length_a   1.000
_cell.length_b   1.000
_cell.length_c   1.000
_cell.angle_alpha   90.00
_cell.angle_beta   90.00
_cell.angle_gamma   90.00
#
_symmetry.space_group_name_H-M   'P 1'
#
loop_
_entity.id
_entity.type
_entity.pdbx_description
1 polymer ?
#
loop_
_entity_poly.entity_id
_entity_poly.type
_entity_poly.pdbx_seq_one_letter_code
_entity_poly.pdbx_strand_id
1 'polypeptide(L)'
;MNYYVYIVLLIGSLVSCSESSRHFPRYEDFPDEKVLNAQVIHLDTALFRYPFRIAVKDGIAIIMDLHNVDYFFHAFSYPEWEYMTSFGKRGEGPEEMVSADCFRFISKDSIWTLDANKMRTTRWKIEQNMNNIIPVETIDMDKRLVRALDFYPMESGFLVSDYLGEYRQKWTDREGKWIHSANQIPTENNYEDIARPALAQAWRSFFDYNPQKGILVMATQLGEALEIYNFTDTTQTVRYGPNGEPQFAISQSEGIPTGIMGFSDVHITDHFIYTVFHGRSFKDIGQAYQRGEDIEDGGRYIYVFDLKGNPVRKYVLDHAIYGIDVDEDTEIGRASCRE
;
A
#
# COMPACT_ATOMS: atom_id res chain seq x y z
N MET A 1 -33.03 -71.22 -31.14
CA MET A 1 -32.56 -70.69 -29.86
C MET A 1 -31.62 -69.49 -30.21
N ASN A 2 -32.14 -68.24 -30.25
CA ASN A 2 -31.43 -67.08 -30.69
C ASN A 2 -30.84 -66.35 -29.48
N TYR A 3 -29.52 -66.26 -29.43
CA TYR A 3 -28.81 -65.48 -28.41
C TYR A 3 -28.55 -64.06 -28.96
N TYR A 4 -29.18 -63.07 -28.35
CA TYR A 4 -28.85 -61.67 -28.59
C TYR A 4 -27.72 -61.25 -27.64
N VAL A 5 -26.59 -60.80 -28.23
CA VAL A 5 -25.48 -60.21 -27.52
C VAL A 5 -25.71 -58.71 -27.47
N TYR A 6 -25.98 -58.14 -26.29
CA TYR A 6 -26.05 -56.71 -26.09
C TYR A 6 -24.62 -56.17 -25.82
N ILE A 7 -24.09 -55.42 -26.76
CA ILE A 7 -22.84 -54.63 -26.55
C ILE A 7 -23.24 -53.30 -25.89
N VAL A 8 -22.94 -53.12 -24.63
CA VAL A 8 -23.08 -51.88 -23.90
C VAL A 8 -21.82 -51.04 -24.18
N LEU A 9 -21.94 -50.04 -25.03
CA LEU A 9 -20.91 -49.02 -25.23
C LEU A 9 -20.91 -48.03 -24.06
N LEU A 10 -19.94 -48.18 -23.14
CA LEU A 10 -19.66 -47.19 -22.11
C LEU A 10 -18.92 -46.00 -22.78
N ILE A 11 -19.65 -44.92 -23.09
CA ILE A 11 -19.06 -43.64 -23.46
C ILE A 11 -18.58 -42.97 -22.18
N GLY A 12 -17.30 -43.19 -21.86
CA GLY A 12 -16.62 -42.45 -20.83
C GLY A 12 -16.47 -40.98 -21.29
N SER A 13 -17.31 -40.09 -20.76
CA SER A 13 -17.09 -38.65 -20.88
C SER A 13 -15.84 -38.30 -20.08
N LEU A 14 -14.72 -38.11 -20.77
CA LEU A 14 -13.54 -37.44 -20.22
C LEU A 14 -13.94 -35.99 -19.99
N VAL A 15 -14.36 -35.67 -18.77
CA VAL A 15 -14.41 -34.29 -18.29
C VAL A 15 -12.94 -33.87 -18.12
N SER A 16 -12.37 -33.31 -19.16
CA SER A 16 -11.12 -32.56 -19.04
C SER A 16 -11.44 -31.34 -18.17
N CYS A 17 -11.05 -31.36 -16.90
CA CYS A 17 -10.90 -30.14 -16.14
C CYS A 17 -9.78 -29.34 -16.81
N SER A 18 -10.13 -28.44 -17.72
CA SER A 18 -9.22 -27.38 -18.09
C SER A 18 -9.11 -26.50 -16.85
N GLU A 19 -7.96 -26.47 -16.20
CA GLU A 19 -7.60 -25.39 -15.31
C GLU A 19 -7.78 -24.10 -16.13
N SER A 20 -8.83 -23.36 -15.84
CA SER A 20 -9.00 -22.03 -16.44
C SER A 20 -7.90 -21.16 -15.80
N SER A 21 -6.84 -20.89 -16.52
CA SER A 21 -5.87 -19.87 -16.13
C SER A 21 -6.65 -18.58 -15.87
N ARG A 22 -6.61 -18.09 -14.64
CA ARG A 22 -7.21 -16.78 -14.31
C ARG A 22 -6.49 -15.73 -15.14
N HIS A 23 -7.22 -14.99 -15.94
CA HIS A 23 -6.70 -13.90 -16.75
C HIS A 23 -7.31 -12.60 -16.24
N PHE A 24 -6.47 -11.69 -15.78
CA PHE A 24 -6.91 -10.38 -15.32
C PHE A 24 -6.80 -9.33 -16.42
N PRO A 25 -7.76 -8.37 -16.49
CA PRO A 25 -7.70 -7.28 -17.44
C PRO A 25 -6.42 -6.46 -17.28
N ARG A 26 -5.84 -6.06 -18.42
CA ARG A 26 -4.63 -5.23 -18.48
C ARG A 26 -4.97 -3.84 -19.02
N TYR A 27 -4.24 -2.84 -18.58
CA TYR A 27 -4.18 -1.56 -19.25
C TYR A 27 -2.80 -1.44 -19.94
N GLU A 28 -2.77 -0.77 -21.08
CA GLU A 28 -1.53 -0.57 -21.84
C GLU A 28 -1.02 0.86 -21.69
N ASP A 29 -1.94 1.83 -21.64
CA ASP A 29 -1.62 3.25 -21.60
C ASP A 29 -2.74 4.06 -20.92
N PHE A 30 -2.49 5.34 -20.71
CA PHE A 30 -3.44 6.30 -20.15
C PHE A 30 -3.96 7.23 -21.26
N PRO A 31 -5.27 7.50 -21.29
CA PRO A 31 -5.88 8.34 -22.34
C PRO A 31 -5.44 9.80 -22.27
N ASP A 32 -4.94 10.26 -21.14
CA ASP A 32 -4.47 11.64 -20.92
C ASP A 32 -3.13 11.60 -20.18
N GLU A 33 -2.14 12.34 -20.67
CA GLU A 33 -0.83 12.51 -20.03
C GLU A 33 -0.54 14.00 -19.82
N LYS A 34 -0.10 14.36 -18.63
CA LYS A 34 0.26 15.74 -18.28
C LYS A 34 1.57 15.78 -17.53
N VAL A 35 2.37 16.80 -17.80
CA VAL A 35 3.56 17.13 -17.02
C VAL A 35 3.15 18.03 -15.86
N LEU A 36 3.58 17.70 -14.64
CA LEU A 36 3.43 18.54 -13.46
C LEU A 36 4.79 19.00 -12.99
N ASN A 37 4.87 20.30 -12.67
CA ASN A 37 6.03 20.88 -12.02
C ASN A 37 5.71 21.06 -10.53
N ALA A 38 6.55 20.54 -9.67
CA ALA A 38 6.37 20.65 -8.24
C ALA A 38 6.69 22.07 -7.74
N GLN A 39 5.92 22.55 -6.78
CA GLN A 39 6.32 23.64 -5.93
C GLN A 39 7.02 23.05 -4.70
N VAL A 40 8.32 23.24 -4.62
CA VAL A 40 9.11 22.73 -3.47
C VAL A 40 8.84 23.61 -2.26
N ILE A 41 8.45 22.99 -1.15
CA ILE A 41 8.30 23.64 0.15
C ILE A 41 9.54 23.35 0.97
N HIS A 42 10.34 24.36 1.23
CA HIS A 42 11.54 24.24 2.05
C HIS A 42 11.14 24.27 3.53
N LEU A 43 11.23 23.11 4.17
CA LEU A 43 11.07 22.95 5.61
C LEU A 43 12.46 22.93 6.27
N ASP A 44 12.51 22.99 7.61
CA ASP A 44 13.77 22.81 8.33
C ASP A 44 14.27 21.38 8.12
N THR A 45 15.25 21.21 7.25
CA THR A 45 15.80 19.92 6.83
C THR A 45 16.47 19.17 7.98
N ALA A 46 16.80 19.84 9.07
CA ALA A 46 17.33 19.18 10.27
C ALA A 46 16.31 18.22 10.91
N LEU A 47 15.01 18.41 10.64
CA LEU A 47 13.94 17.53 11.13
C LEU A 47 13.85 16.23 10.32
N PHE A 48 14.22 16.22 9.06
CA PHE A 48 13.97 15.09 8.16
C PHE A 48 15.24 14.33 7.80
N ARG A 49 15.12 13.00 7.75
CA ARG A 49 16.12 12.08 7.19
C ARG A 49 15.56 11.27 6.03
N TYR A 50 14.30 10.86 6.14
CA TYR A 50 13.63 10.08 5.12
C TYR A 50 12.11 10.33 5.18
N PRO A 51 11.64 11.48 4.69
CA PRO A 51 10.21 11.76 4.60
C PRO A 51 9.57 10.77 3.64
N PHE A 52 8.64 9.95 4.16
CA PHE A 52 8.12 8.81 3.43
C PHE A 52 6.66 8.97 3.07
N ARG A 53 5.81 9.38 4.03
CA ARG A 53 4.38 9.60 3.80
C ARG A 53 3.95 10.95 4.33
N ILE A 54 2.93 11.48 3.71
CA ILE A 54 2.29 12.73 4.10
C ILE A 54 0.78 12.53 4.16
N ALA A 55 0.12 13.21 5.08
CA ALA A 55 -1.33 13.37 5.09
C ALA A 55 -1.68 14.78 5.56
N VAL A 56 -2.66 15.40 4.88
CA VAL A 56 -3.13 16.75 5.21
C VAL A 56 -4.62 16.72 5.48
N LYS A 57 -5.02 17.20 6.65
CA LYS A 57 -6.42 17.27 7.04
C LYS A 57 -6.66 18.39 8.06
N ASP A 58 -7.79 19.06 7.95
CA ASP A 58 -8.24 20.08 8.93
C ASP A 58 -7.20 21.19 9.20
N GLY A 59 -6.45 21.60 8.18
CA GLY A 59 -5.42 22.64 8.28
C GLY A 59 -4.12 22.16 8.97
N ILE A 60 -3.85 20.86 8.97
CA ILE A 60 -2.65 20.26 9.55
C ILE A 60 -2.05 19.27 8.54
N ALA A 61 -0.74 19.36 8.33
CA ALA A 61 0.05 18.39 7.60
C ALA A 61 0.85 17.54 8.58
N ILE A 62 0.81 16.21 8.42
CA ILE A 62 1.65 15.27 9.15
C ILE A 62 2.56 14.57 8.17
N ILE A 63 3.85 14.60 8.44
CA ILE A 63 4.89 13.93 7.63
C ILE A 63 5.50 12.82 8.48
N MET A 64 5.54 11.60 7.93
CA MET A 64 6.20 10.45 8.51
C MET A 64 7.64 10.35 8.02
N ASP A 65 8.61 10.28 8.93
CA ASP A 65 10.03 10.11 8.64
C ASP A 65 10.53 8.75 9.15
N LEU A 66 10.86 7.86 8.23
CA LEU A 66 11.26 6.48 8.56
C LEU A 66 12.59 6.38 9.31
N HIS A 67 13.51 7.31 9.08
CA HIS A 67 14.88 7.23 9.58
C HIS A 67 15.26 8.31 10.58
N ASN A 68 14.29 9.12 11.02
CA ASN A 68 14.55 10.09 12.07
C ASN A 68 15.04 9.40 13.37
N VAL A 69 15.91 10.07 14.11
CA VAL A 69 16.53 9.50 15.30
C VAL A 69 15.70 9.71 16.57
N ASP A 70 14.87 10.75 16.58
CA ASP A 70 14.13 11.17 17.77
C ASP A 70 12.65 10.87 17.68
N TYR A 71 12.01 11.27 16.56
CA TYR A 71 10.58 11.15 16.35
C TYR A 71 10.27 10.69 14.93
N PHE A 72 9.24 9.87 14.79
CA PHE A 72 8.80 9.37 13.48
C PHE A 72 7.83 10.30 12.75
N PHE A 73 7.16 11.21 13.45
CA PHE A 73 6.11 12.06 12.87
C PHE A 73 6.33 13.52 13.22
N HIS A 74 6.15 14.39 12.23
CA HIS A 74 6.28 15.83 12.34
C HIS A 74 5.01 16.49 11.83
N ALA A 75 4.41 17.37 12.64
CA ALA A 75 3.19 18.09 12.32
C ALA A 75 3.50 19.57 12.01
N PHE A 76 2.81 20.07 11.01
CA PHE A 76 2.90 21.46 10.54
C PHE A 76 1.50 22.05 10.36
N SER A 77 1.36 23.38 10.49
CA SER A 77 0.16 24.07 10.00
C SER A 77 0.08 23.95 8.47
N TYR A 78 -1.12 23.99 7.93
CA TYR A 78 -1.35 23.97 6.49
C TYR A 78 -2.39 25.03 6.14
N PRO A 79 -2.17 25.91 5.15
CA PRO A 79 -1.10 25.87 4.13
C PRO A 79 0.21 26.60 4.47
N GLU A 80 0.38 27.12 5.68
CA GLU A 80 1.52 27.99 6.06
C GLU A 80 2.82 27.21 6.21
N TRP A 81 2.76 25.89 6.49
CA TRP A 81 3.90 25.00 6.74
C TRP A 81 4.76 25.40 7.93
N GLU A 82 4.15 26.03 8.94
CA GLU A 82 4.84 26.32 10.20
C GLU A 82 4.92 25.06 11.06
N TYR A 83 6.10 24.79 11.60
CA TYR A 83 6.31 23.64 12.48
C TYR A 83 5.47 23.78 13.76
N MET A 84 4.74 22.71 14.10
CA MET A 84 3.90 22.64 15.29
C MET A 84 4.55 21.80 16.38
N THR A 85 4.78 20.51 16.10
CA THR A 85 5.31 19.54 17.07
C THR A 85 5.76 18.26 16.37
N SER A 86 6.50 17.43 17.11
CA SER A 86 6.83 16.05 16.73
C SER A 86 6.26 15.06 17.73
N PHE A 87 5.89 13.88 17.25
CA PHE A 87 5.34 12.80 18.08
C PHE A 87 5.77 11.42 17.58
N GLY A 88 5.39 10.36 18.31
CA GLY A 88 5.89 9.02 18.02
C GLY A 88 7.38 8.91 18.29
N LYS A 89 7.81 9.18 19.55
CA LYS A 89 9.21 9.14 19.95
C LYS A 89 9.82 7.77 19.69
N ARG A 90 10.99 7.76 19.06
CA ARG A 90 11.74 6.54 18.76
C ARG A 90 12.38 5.95 20.00
N GLY A 91 12.20 4.64 20.21
CA GLY A 91 12.83 3.92 21.31
C GLY A 91 12.11 2.63 21.68
N GLU A 92 12.60 1.96 22.71
CA GLU A 92 12.08 0.68 23.20
C GLU A 92 11.15 0.82 24.42
N GLY A 93 11.03 2.03 24.98
CA GLY A 93 10.17 2.31 26.11
C GLY A 93 8.69 2.03 25.87
N PRO A 94 7.86 1.98 26.92
CA PRO A 94 6.44 1.63 26.81
C PRO A 94 5.63 2.57 25.91
N GLU A 95 5.96 3.86 25.90
CA GLU A 95 5.31 4.90 25.11
C GLU A 95 6.10 5.29 23.85
N GLU A 96 7.23 4.61 23.60
CA GLU A 96 8.08 4.84 22.43
C GLU A 96 7.75 3.85 21.32
N MET A 97 8.15 4.16 20.10
CA MET A 97 7.97 3.33 18.91
C MET A 97 9.32 2.80 18.44
N VAL A 98 9.37 1.52 18.08
CA VAL A 98 10.55 0.89 17.47
C VAL A 98 10.56 1.10 15.97
N SER A 99 9.38 1.12 15.34
CA SER A 99 9.20 1.40 13.93
C SER A 99 7.98 2.30 13.69
N ALA A 100 7.95 2.97 12.53
CA ALA A 100 6.78 3.60 11.98
C ALA A 100 6.54 3.01 10.60
N ASP A 101 5.54 2.15 10.47
CA ASP A 101 5.29 1.43 9.23
C ASP A 101 4.17 2.09 8.43
N CYS A 102 3.17 2.60 9.12
CA CYS A 102 2.06 3.34 8.53
C CYS A 102 1.41 4.29 9.56
N PHE A 103 0.75 5.33 9.07
CA PHE A 103 -0.15 6.14 9.87
C PHE A 103 -1.43 6.50 9.09
N ARG A 104 -2.50 6.83 9.82
CA ARG A 104 -3.78 7.26 9.28
C ARG A 104 -4.26 8.51 10.00
N PHE A 105 -4.42 9.60 9.29
CA PHE A 105 -4.94 10.85 9.81
C PHE A 105 -6.44 10.94 9.53
N ILE A 106 -7.26 10.45 10.46
CA ILE A 106 -8.73 10.41 10.31
C ILE A 106 -9.34 11.75 10.72
N SER A 107 -8.90 12.32 11.84
CA SER A 107 -9.31 13.64 12.36
C SER A 107 -8.29 14.13 13.40
N LYS A 108 -8.45 15.37 13.88
CA LYS A 108 -7.61 15.92 14.97
C LYS A 108 -7.65 15.09 16.27
N ASP A 109 -8.73 14.38 16.50
CA ASP A 109 -8.90 13.50 17.67
C ASP A 109 -8.54 12.03 17.36
N SER A 110 -8.15 11.72 16.13
CA SER A 110 -7.96 10.35 15.68
C SER A 110 -6.87 10.25 14.61
N ILE A 111 -5.63 10.32 15.07
CA ILE A 111 -4.46 9.96 14.27
C ILE A 111 -4.02 8.58 14.76
N TRP A 112 -3.88 7.63 13.86
CA TRP A 112 -3.47 6.28 14.19
C TRP A 112 -2.10 5.96 13.61
N THR A 113 -1.24 5.30 14.37
CA THR A 113 0.08 4.84 13.94
C THR A 113 0.22 3.35 14.15
N LEU A 114 1.00 2.68 13.28
CA LEU A 114 1.35 1.27 13.39
C LEU A 114 2.86 1.15 13.64
N ASP A 115 3.19 0.46 14.73
CA ASP A 115 4.53 -0.08 15.01
C ASP A 115 4.47 -1.60 14.77
N ALA A 116 4.92 -2.04 13.60
CA ALA A 116 4.87 -3.44 13.21
C ALA A 116 5.85 -4.30 14.03
N ASN A 117 6.96 -3.72 14.52
CA ASN A 117 7.93 -4.42 15.34
C ASN A 117 7.41 -4.71 16.76
N LYS A 118 6.62 -3.78 17.32
CA LYS A 118 5.91 -4.00 18.58
C LYS A 118 4.57 -4.70 18.38
N MET A 119 4.10 -4.83 17.13
CA MET A 119 2.74 -5.27 16.79
C MET A 119 1.69 -4.47 17.56
N ARG A 120 1.74 -3.16 17.41
CA ARG A 120 0.98 -2.21 18.22
C ARG A 120 0.46 -1.07 17.37
N THR A 121 -0.80 -0.71 17.57
CA THR A 121 -1.37 0.53 17.07
C THR A 121 -1.57 1.52 18.21
N THR A 122 -1.31 2.80 17.93
CA THR A 122 -1.54 3.88 18.91
C THR A 122 -2.39 4.95 18.26
N ARG A 123 -3.44 5.36 18.97
CA ARG A 123 -4.26 6.52 18.62
C ARG A 123 -3.75 7.75 19.34
N TRP A 124 -3.55 8.80 18.57
CA TRP A 124 -3.08 10.10 19.02
C TRP A 124 -4.17 11.14 18.84
N LYS A 125 -4.08 12.19 19.63
CA LYS A 125 -4.97 13.34 19.59
C LYS A 125 -4.16 14.62 19.60
N ILE A 126 -4.58 15.60 18.79
CA ILE A 126 -4.05 16.97 18.83
C ILE A 126 -4.75 17.72 19.94
N GLU A 127 -3.99 18.29 20.86
CA GLU A 127 -4.55 19.12 21.93
C GLU A 127 -5.09 20.45 21.39
N GLN A 128 -6.00 21.08 22.14
CA GLN A 128 -6.69 22.30 21.72
C GLN A 128 -5.76 23.48 21.44
N ASN A 129 -4.60 23.54 22.08
CA ASN A 129 -3.56 24.56 21.82
C ASN A 129 -2.76 24.29 20.54
N MET A 130 -3.02 23.18 19.84
CA MET A 130 -2.38 22.71 18.62
C MET A 130 -0.85 22.53 18.70
N ASN A 131 -0.25 22.66 19.89
CA ASN A 131 1.20 22.58 20.09
C ASN A 131 1.67 21.21 20.62
N ASN A 132 0.75 20.28 20.81
CA ASN A 132 1.08 18.96 21.33
C ASN A 132 0.18 17.88 20.74
N ILE A 133 0.76 16.70 20.48
CA ILE A 133 0.05 15.50 20.03
C ILE A 133 0.35 14.41 21.04
N ILE A 134 -0.68 13.94 21.71
CA ILE A 134 -0.57 12.99 22.82
C ILE A 134 -1.17 11.62 22.47
N PRO A 135 -0.61 10.51 22.95
CA PRO A 135 -1.22 9.21 22.84
C PRO A 135 -2.44 9.13 23.77
N VAL A 136 -3.55 8.61 23.27
CA VAL A 136 -4.80 8.47 24.03
C VAL A 136 -5.26 7.03 24.15
N GLU A 137 -4.77 6.17 23.29
CA GLU A 137 -5.13 4.75 23.26
C GLU A 137 -4.00 3.94 22.62
N THR A 138 -3.71 2.78 23.15
CA THR A 138 -2.70 1.86 22.65
C THR A 138 -3.27 0.45 22.64
N ILE A 139 -3.17 -0.23 21.50
CA ILE A 139 -3.75 -1.56 21.29
C ILE A 139 -2.65 -2.50 20.80
N ASP A 140 -2.43 -3.57 21.54
CA ASP A 140 -1.54 -4.66 21.13
C ASP A 140 -2.29 -5.56 20.13
N MET A 141 -1.70 -5.77 18.96
CA MET A 141 -2.30 -6.54 17.88
C MET A 141 -2.08 -8.05 18.08
N ASP A 142 -3.00 -8.85 17.59
CA ASP A 142 -2.90 -10.32 17.62
C ASP A 142 -1.61 -10.79 16.94
N LYS A 143 -0.93 -11.76 17.55
CA LYS A 143 0.33 -12.32 17.04
C LYS A 143 0.21 -12.93 15.64
N ARG A 144 -1.00 -13.25 15.19
CA ARG A 144 -1.29 -13.72 13.82
C ARG A 144 -1.21 -12.60 12.78
N LEU A 145 -1.04 -11.34 13.21
CA LEU A 145 -0.87 -10.16 12.36
C LEU A 145 0.60 -9.78 12.17
N VAL A 146 1.51 -10.68 12.53
CA VAL A 146 2.95 -10.48 12.34
C VAL A 146 3.25 -10.07 10.88
N ARG A 147 4.17 -9.12 10.72
CA ARG A 147 4.51 -8.50 9.44
C ARG A 147 3.40 -7.66 8.79
N ALA A 148 2.36 -7.29 9.53
CA ALA A 148 1.44 -6.26 9.06
C ALA A 148 2.20 -4.93 8.93
N LEU A 149 2.18 -4.33 7.73
CA LEU A 149 2.89 -3.08 7.44
C LEU A 149 1.94 -1.95 7.09
N ASP A 150 0.67 -2.26 6.91
CA ASP A 150 -0.35 -1.27 6.61
C ASP A 150 -1.68 -1.65 7.28
N PHE A 151 -2.48 -0.65 7.63
CA PHE A 151 -3.75 -0.85 8.33
C PHE A 151 -4.70 0.33 8.12
N TYR A 152 -5.98 0.11 8.42
CA TYR A 152 -6.97 1.17 8.49
C TYR A 152 -7.89 0.94 9.70
N PRO A 153 -8.11 1.97 10.56
CA PRO A 153 -9.04 1.87 11.68
C PRO A 153 -10.49 1.91 11.16
N MET A 154 -11.25 0.87 11.51
CA MET A 154 -12.65 0.71 11.19
C MET A 154 -13.51 0.97 12.45
N GLU A 155 -14.82 1.13 12.29
CA GLU A 155 -15.73 1.25 13.47
C GLU A 155 -15.68 0.02 14.37
N SER A 156 -15.50 -1.17 13.80
CA SER A 156 -15.51 -2.46 14.51
C SER A 156 -14.14 -3.01 14.88
N GLY A 157 -13.04 -2.32 14.52
CA GLY A 157 -11.68 -2.80 14.73
C GLY A 157 -10.70 -2.29 13.69
N PHE A 158 -9.88 -3.16 13.12
CA PHE A 158 -8.90 -2.78 12.12
C PHE A 158 -8.96 -3.68 10.89
N LEU A 159 -8.83 -3.06 9.73
CA LEU A 159 -8.47 -3.72 8.48
C LEU A 159 -6.95 -3.67 8.35
N VAL A 160 -6.30 -4.81 8.11
CA VAL A 160 -4.84 -4.95 8.14
C VAL A 160 -4.38 -5.70 6.90
N SER A 161 -3.26 -5.30 6.31
CA SER A 161 -2.62 -6.05 5.22
C SER A 161 -2.07 -7.40 5.72
N ASP A 162 -2.23 -8.48 4.93
CA ASP A 162 -1.66 -9.79 5.26
C ASP A 162 -0.36 -10.05 4.48
N TYR A 163 0.72 -10.25 5.20
CA TYR A 163 2.03 -10.62 4.64
C TYR A 163 2.50 -12.01 5.02
N LEU A 164 1.56 -12.91 5.34
CA LEU A 164 1.87 -14.33 5.54
C LEU A 164 1.69 -15.18 4.27
N GLY A 165 1.20 -14.57 3.17
CA GLY A 165 1.09 -15.19 1.86
C GLY A 165 -0.10 -16.12 1.67
N GLU A 166 -1.06 -16.09 2.58
CA GLU A 166 -2.29 -16.88 2.45
C GLU A 166 -3.45 -16.01 1.95
N TYR A 167 -3.59 -14.82 2.52
CA TYR A 167 -4.65 -13.86 2.21
C TYR A 167 -4.08 -12.50 1.90
N ARG A 168 -4.93 -11.59 1.43
CA ARG A 168 -4.55 -10.19 1.20
C ARG A 168 -4.88 -9.30 2.38
N GLN A 169 -5.98 -9.57 3.07
CA GLN A 169 -6.47 -8.76 4.18
C GLN A 169 -6.85 -9.60 5.38
N LYS A 170 -6.70 -8.98 6.55
CA LYS A 170 -7.16 -9.48 7.84
C LYS A 170 -8.01 -8.43 8.54
N TRP A 171 -9.01 -8.89 9.30
CA TRP A 171 -9.84 -8.05 10.16
C TRP A 171 -9.60 -8.40 11.61
N THR A 172 -9.59 -7.37 12.45
CA THR A 172 -9.56 -7.52 13.90
C THR A 172 -10.79 -6.92 14.55
N ASP A 173 -11.01 -7.23 15.82
CA ASP A 173 -11.88 -6.47 16.69
C ASP A 173 -11.20 -5.17 17.19
N ARG A 174 -11.90 -4.42 18.06
CA ARG A 174 -11.37 -3.17 18.65
C ARG A 174 -10.21 -3.37 19.60
N GLU A 175 -10.06 -4.57 20.16
CA GLU A 175 -8.97 -5.00 21.02
C GLU A 175 -7.76 -5.54 20.23
N GLY A 176 -7.80 -5.44 18.89
CA GLY A 176 -6.71 -5.89 18.02
C GLY A 176 -6.64 -7.41 17.81
N LYS A 177 -7.64 -8.19 18.24
CA LYS A 177 -7.67 -9.65 18.05
C LYS A 177 -8.15 -9.99 16.64
N TRP A 178 -7.47 -10.90 16.00
CA TRP A 178 -7.86 -11.40 14.68
C TRP A 178 -9.26 -12.05 14.69
N ILE A 179 -10.08 -11.67 13.72
CA ILE A 179 -11.43 -12.23 13.50
C ILE A 179 -11.43 -13.16 12.29
N HIS A 180 -11.04 -12.65 11.12
CA HIS A 180 -11.02 -13.43 9.88
C HIS A 180 -10.02 -12.84 8.88
N SER A 181 -9.80 -13.59 7.80
CA SER A 181 -8.99 -13.17 6.65
C SER A 181 -9.80 -13.35 5.37
N ALA A 182 -9.48 -12.59 4.32
CA ALA A 182 -10.14 -12.72 3.04
C ALA A 182 -9.19 -12.42 1.88
N ASN A 183 -9.67 -12.82 0.69
CA ASN A 183 -9.07 -12.65 -0.61
C ASN A 183 -7.67 -13.26 -0.72
N GLN A 184 -7.48 -14.09 -1.70
CA GLN A 184 -6.19 -14.69 -2.02
C GLN A 184 -5.40 -13.75 -2.92
N ILE A 185 -4.08 -13.98 -3.00
CA ILE A 185 -3.21 -13.31 -3.94
C ILE A 185 -3.75 -13.54 -5.36
N PRO A 186 -4.03 -12.44 -6.11
CA PRO A 186 -4.61 -12.54 -7.44
C PRO A 186 -3.51 -12.77 -8.49
N THR A 187 -2.96 -13.97 -8.56
CA THR A 187 -1.93 -14.33 -9.51
C THR A 187 -2.49 -15.11 -10.71
N GLU A 188 -1.88 -14.93 -11.87
CA GLU A 188 -2.09 -15.73 -13.09
C GLU A 188 -1.15 -16.95 -13.13
N ASN A 189 -0.11 -16.96 -12.27
CA ASN A 189 0.87 -18.02 -12.19
C ASN A 189 0.49 -19.10 -11.16
N ASN A 190 0.99 -20.30 -11.37
CA ASN A 190 0.91 -21.35 -10.34
C ASN A 190 2.08 -21.18 -9.36
N TYR A 191 1.75 -20.93 -8.10
CA TYR A 191 2.69 -20.77 -7.00
C TYR A 191 2.52 -21.83 -5.89
N GLU A 192 1.92 -22.97 -6.19
CA GLU A 192 1.66 -24.03 -5.19
C GLU A 192 2.94 -24.52 -4.51
N ASP A 193 4.05 -24.61 -5.26
CA ASP A 193 5.35 -25.03 -4.74
C ASP A 193 6.17 -23.90 -4.10
N ILE A 194 5.64 -22.68 -4.07
CA ILE A 194 6.36 -21.51 -3.55
C ILE A 194 6.06 -21.31 -2.06
N ALA A 195 7.11 -21.12 -1.27
CA ALA A 195 6.97 -20.79 0.14
C ALA A 195 6.11 -19.53 0.32
N ARG A 196 5.04 -19.62 1.12
CA ARG A 196 4.10 -18.50 1.38
C ARG A 196 4.77 -17.20 1.79
N PRO A 197 5.81 -17.19 2.66
CA PRO A 197 6.51 -15.96 2.99
C PRO A 197 7.19 -15.28 1.80
N ALA A 198 7.75 -16.05 0.86
CA ALA A 198 8.36 -15.49 -0.36
C ALA A 198 7.29 -14.87 -1.27
N LEU A 199 6.15 -15.54 -1.41
CA LEU A 199 5.01 -15.02 -2.16
C LEU A 199 4.45 -13.73 -1.54
N ALA A 200 4.28 -13.72 -0.22
CA ALA A 200 3.84 -12.53 0.52
C ALA A 200 4.80 -11.34 0.33
N GLN A 201 6.10 -11.60 0.38
CA GLN A 201 7.12 -10.58 0.16
C GLN A 201 7.06 -10.02 -1.26
N ALA A 202 6.91 -10.88 -2.28
CA ALA A 202 6.77 -10.46 -3.66
C ALA A 202 5.51 -9.62 -3.91
N TRP A 203 4.40 -9.98 -3.27
CA TRP A 203 3.11 -9.29 -3.40
C TRP A 203 2.88 -8.20 -2.35
N ARG A 204 3.92 -7.76 -1.67
CA ARG A 204 3.84 -6.63 -0.76
C ARG A 204 3.24 -5.42 -1.47
N SER A 205 2.26 -4.77 -0.82
CA SER A 205 1.48 -3.68 -1.43
C SER A 205 1.28 -2.56 -0.42
N PHE A 206 1.17 -1.35 -0.93
CA PHE A 206 0.58 -0.25 -0.19
C PHE A 206 -0.92 -0.33 -0.33
N PHE A 207 -1.66 0.08 0.69
CA PHE A 207 -3.10 0.16 0.56
C PHE A 207 -3.67 1.48 1.11
N ASP A 208 -4.84 1.84 0.60
CA ASP A 208 -5.67 2.87 1.18
C ASP A 208 -7.15 2.48 1.10
N TYR A 209 -7.96 3.02 2.00
CA TYR A 209 -9.37 2.67 2.14
C TYR A 209 -10.25 3.91 2.22
N ASN A 210 -11.25 3.97 1.36
CA ASN A 210 -12.31 4.99 1.43
C ASN A 210 -13.53 4.42 2.19
N PRO A 211 -13.78 4.86 3.44
CA PRO A 211 -14.89 4.34 4.24
C PRO A 211 -16.27 4.75 3.72
N GLN A 212 -16.38 5.88 3.02
CA GLN A 212 -17.66 6.36 2.46
C GLN A 212 -18.12 5.49 1.29
N LYS A 213 -17.16 5.01 0.48
CA LYS A 213 -17.41 4.13 -0.66
C LYS A 213 -17.35 2.64 -0.29
N GLY A 214 -16.73 2.31 0.84
CA GLY A 214 -16.44 0.92 1.22
C GLY A 214 -15.41 0.26 0.31
N ILE A 215 -14.49 1.04 -0.28
CA ILE A 215 -13.52 0.56 -1.26
C ILE A 215 -12.12 0.57 -0.66
N LEU A 216 -11.48 -0.61 -0.67
CA LEU A 216 -10.06 -0.79 -0.41
C LEU A 216 -9.31 -0.89 -1.74
N VAL A 217 -8.18 -0.20 -1.84
CA VAL A 217 -7.24 -0.33 -2.96
C VAL A 217 -5.90 -0.81 -2.46
N MET A 218 -5.30 -1.75 -3.18
CA MET A 218 -3.94 -2.23 -2.92
C MET A 218 -3.11 -2.10 -4.20
N ALA A 219 -1.93 -1.51 -4.10
CA ALA A 219 -0.99 -1.31 -5.21
C ALA A 219 0.34 -2.00 -4.87
N THR A 220 0.80 -2.92 -5.74
CA THR A 220 1.98 -3.74 -5.45
C THR A 220 3.27 -2.92 -5.47
N GLN A 221 4.10 -3.10 -4.46
CA GLN A 221 5.42 -2.49 -4.39
C GLN A 221 6.36 -3.02 -5.47
N LEU A 222 6.18 -4.27 -5.88
CA LEU A 222 6.92 -4.94 -6.93
C LEU A 222 5.96 -5.30 -8.06
N GLY A 223 6.35 -5.05 -9.33
CA GLY A 223 5.44 -5.25 -10.46
C GLY A 223 4.43 -4.11 -10.62
N GLU A 224 3.37 -4.34 -11.39
CA GLU A 224 2.40 -3.31 -11.76
C GLU A 224 0.97 -3.87 -11.65
N ALA A 225 0.58 -4.22 -10.42
CA ALA A 225 -0.75 -4.75 -10.11
C ALA A 225 -1.50 -3.81 -9.17
N LEU A 226 -2.74 -3.49 -9.55
CA LEU A 226 -3.72 -2.73 -8.77
C LEU A 226 -4.90 -3.63 -8.44
N GLU A 227 -5.20 -3.76 -7.16
CA GLU A 227 -6.32 -4.54 -6.64
C GLU A 227 -7.34 -3.61 -5.99
N ILE A 228 -8.61 -3.76 -6.33
CA ILE A 228 -9.71 -2.93 -5.81
C ILE A 228 -10.75 -3.89 -5.21
N TYR A 229 -11.05 -3.70 -3.95
CA TYR A 229 -12.03 -4.50 -3.21
C TYR A 229 -13.17 -3.59 -2.75
N ASN A 230 -14.34 -3.81 -3.30
CA ASN A 230 -15.54 -3.12 -2.85
C ASN A 230 -16.27 -4.00 -1.83
N PHE A 231 -16.26 -3.59 -0.57
CA PHE A 231 -16.90 -4.34 0.52
C PHE A 231 -18.42 -4.15 0.56
N THR A 232 -18.96 -3.19 -0.17
CA THR A 232 -20.42 -2.95 -0.23
C THR A 232 -21.12 -3.97 -1.10
N ASP A 233 -20.55 -4.29 -2.27
CA ASP A 233 -21.08 -5.26 -3.23
C ASP A 233 -20.26 -6.56 -3.32
N THR A 234 -19.22 -6.69 -2.49
CA THR A 234 -18.34 -7.86 -2.42
C THR A 234 -17.59 -8.16 -3.72
N THR A 235 -17.35 -7.14 -4.56
CA THR A 235 -16.62 -7.31 -5.81
C THR A 235 -15.11 -7.11 -5.62
N GLN A 236 -14.34 -7.84 -6.42
CA GLN A 236 -12.90 -7.68 -6.56
C GLN A 236 -12.59 -7.36 -8.02
N THR A 237 -11.83 -6.30 -8.23
CA THR A 237 -11.26 -5.93 -9.52
C THR A 237 -9.75 -5.95 -9.42
N VAL A 238 -9.09 -6.60 -10.38
CA VAL A 238 -7.63 -6.57 -10.52
C VAL A 238 -7.27 -5.99 -11.87
N ARG A 239 -6.27 -5.13 -11.91
CA ARG A 239 -5.71 -4.55 -13.13
C ARG A 239 -4.21 -4.73 -13.14
N TYR A 240 -3.70 -5.25 -14.24
CA TYR A 240 -2.27 -5.27 -14.50
C TYR A 240 -1.90 -4.19 -15.51
N GLY A 241 -0.78 -3.52 -15.26
CA GLY A 241 -0.15 -2.72 -16.30
C GLY A 241 0.78 -3.55 -17.19
N PRO A 242 1.55 -2.88 -18.06
CA PRO A 242 2.47 -3.55 -18.99
C PRO A 242 3.48 -4.51 -18.34
N ASN A 243 3.93 -4.19 -17.11
CA ASN A 243 4.90 -4.99 -16.39
C ASN A 243 4.29 -6.18 -15.64
N GLY A 244 2.95 -6.22 -15.52
CA GLY A 244 2.23 -7.33 -14.94
C GLY A 244 2.47 -7.54 -13.44
N GLU A 245 2.28 -8.77 -13.00
CA GLU A 245 2.46 -9.16 -11.60
C GLU A 245 3.94 -9.17 -11.15
N PRO A 246 4.20 -9.15 -9.83
CA PRO A 246 5.56 -9.19 -9.29
C PRO A 246 6.39 -10.33 -9.84
N GLN A 247 7.60 -10.01 -10.33
CA GLN A 247 8.59 -11.00 -10.77
C GLN A 247 9.66 -11.16 -9.70
N PHE A 248 9.92 -12.40 -9.30
CA PHE A 248 10.88 -12.71 -8.25
C PHE A 248 11.53 -14.08 -8.46
N ALA A 249 12.73 -14.24 -7.94
CA ALA A 249 13.43 -15.51 -7.78
C ALA A 249 13.36 -15.95 -6.32
N ILE A 250 13.48 -17.24 -6.06
CA ILE A 250 13.51 -17.76 -4.69
C ILE A 250 14.94 -18.07 -4.29
N SER A 251 15.33 -17.54 -3.14
CA SER A 251 16.60 -17.85 -2.49
C SER A 251 16.38 -18.01 -1.00
N GLN A 252 16.74 -19.16 -0.44
CA GLN A 252 16.63 -19.46 0.99
C GLN A 252 15.21 -19.17 1.58
N SER A 253 14.15 -19.47 0.81
CA SER A 253 12.75 -19.21 1.16
C SER A 253 12.33 -17.73 1.14
N GLU A 254 13.14 -16.83 0.61
CA GLU A 254 12.82 -15.43 0.39
C GLU A 254 12.55 -15.16 -1.09
N GLY A 255 11.62 -14.23 -1.36
CA GLY A 255 11.31 -13.75 -2.71
C GLY A 255 12.21 -12.58 -3.09
N ILE A 256 13.27 -12.84 -3.86
CA ILE A 256 14.18 -11.79 -4.34
C ILE A 256 13.59 -11.14 -5.59
N PRO A 257 13.30 -9.83 -5.60
CA PRO A 257 12.69 -9.19 -6.75
C PRO A 257 13.63 -9.17 -7.95
N THR A 258 13.09 -9.53 -9.12
CA THR A 258 13.84 -9.56 -10.40
C THR A 258 13.22 -8.67 -11.48
N GLY A 259 11.98 -8.20 -11.27
CA GLY A 259 11.23 -7.35 -12.18
C GLY A 259 11.52 -5.87 -11.99
N ILE A 260 10.47 -5.12 -11.67
CA ILE A 260 10.52 -3.66 -11.49
C ILE A 260 10.17 -3.26 -10.05
N MET A 261 10.62 -2.09 -9.63
CA MET A 261 9.96 -1.34 -8.57
C MET A 261 8.65 -0.79 -9.12
N GLY A 262 7.55 -1.14 -8.46
CA GLY A 262 6.20 -0.79 -8.87
C GLY A 262 5.71 0.50 -8.20
N PHE A 263 4.69 0.37 -7.36
CA PHE A 263 4.10 1.50 -6.67
C PHE A 263 4.80 1.79 -5.33
N SER A 264 4.91 3.07 -4.98
CA SER A 264 5.44 3.50 -3.67
C SER A 264 4.38 4.05 -2.73
N ASP A 265 3.20 4.40 -3.24
CA ASP A 265 2.05 4.78 -2.44
C ASP A 265 0.75 4.67 -3.25
N VAL A 266 -0.38 4.69 -2.53
CA VAL A 266 -1.73 4.75 -3.09
C VAL A 266 -2.61 5.62 -2.20
N HIS A 267 -3.43 6.46 -2.82
CA HIS A 267 -4.43 7.29 -2.17
C HIS A 267 -5.76 7.17 -2.90
N ILE A 268 -6.85 6.87 -2.19
CA ILE A 268 -8.19 6.79 -2.75
C ILE A 268 -9.08 7.93 -2.25
N THR A 269 -9.68 8.66 -3.19
CA THR A 269 -10.65 9.72 -2.94
C THR A 269 -12.07 9.24 -3.22
N ASP A 270 -13.03 10.14 -3.28
CA ASP A 270 -14.42 9.80 -3.62
C ASP A 270 -14.64 9.50 -5.11
N HIS A 271 -13.70 9.89 -5.99
CA HIS A 271 -13.87 9.76 -7.44
C HIS A 271 -12.75 8.97 -8.10
N PHE A 272 -11.52 9.04 -7.58
CA PHE A 272 -10.34 8.49 -8.23
C PHE A 272 -9.42 7.75 -7.25
N ILE A 273 -8.54 6.94 -7.84
CA ILE A 273 -7.43 6.27 -7.20
C ILE A 273 -6.16 6.89 -7.77
N TYR A 274 -5.31 7.41 -6.91
CA TYR A 274 -4.00 7.97 -7.24
C TYR A 274 -2.92 7.03 -6.74
N THR A 275 -1.95 6.70 -7.60
CA THR A 275 -0.82 5.84 -7.23
C THR A 275 0.47 6.48 -7.67
N VAL A 276 1.51 6.39 -6.84
CA VAL A 276 2.87 6.80 -7.21
C VAL A 276 3.58 5.61 -7.82
N PHE A 277 4.01 5.73 -9.08
CA PHE A 277 4.64 4.62 -9.81
C PHE A 277 6.09 4.92 -10.15
N HIS A 278 6.97 3.96 -9.86
CA HIS A 278 8.42 4.05 -10.10
C HIS A 278 8.81 3.51 -11.48
N GLY A 279 8.51 2.25 -11.78
CA GLY A 279 8.68 1.62 -13.09
C GLY A 279 10.11 1.22 -13.50
N ARG A 280 11.15 1.49 -12.67
CA ARG A 280 12.53 1.09 -12.99
C ARG A 280 12.78 -0.37 -12.67
N SER A 281 13.53 -1.07 -13.54
CA SER A 281 13.89 -2.45 -13.27
C SER A 281 14.98 -2.54 -12.19
N PHE A 282 14.95 -3.61 -11.40
CA PHE A 282 16.02 -3.90 -10.43
C PHE A 282 17.37 -4.09 -11.11
N LYS A 283 17.38 -4.57 -12.36
CA LYS A 283 18.58 -4.69 -13.16
C LYS A 283 19.20 -3.32 -13.45
N ASP A 284 18.38 -2.34 -13.89
CA ASP A 284 18.87 -0.99 -14.20
C ASP A 284 19.34 -0.26 -12.95
N ILE A 285 18.60 -0.41 -11.84
CA ILE A 285 19.00 0.12 -10.54
C ILE A 285 20.37 -0.46 -10.12
N GLY A 286 20.54 -1.78 -10.20
CA GLY A 286 21.80 -2.43 -9.86
C GLY A 286 22.98 -1.99 -10.76
N GLN A 287 22.74 -1.79 -12.05
CA GLN A 287 23.76 -1.29 -12.97
C GLN A 287 24.13 0.18 -12.68
N ALA A 288 23.15 1.04 -12.41
CA ALA A 288 23.38 2.43 -12.03
C ALA A 288 24.21 2.52 -10.74
N TYR A 289 23.87 1.71 -9.72
CA TYR A 289 24.65 1.61 -8.49
C TYR A 289 26.11 1.19 -8.74
N GLN A 290 26.34 0.18 -9.60
CA GLN A 290 27.69 -0.26 -9.96
C GLN A 290 28.51 0.82 -10.68
N ARG A 291 27.86 1.72 -11.43
CA ARG A 291 28.52 2.86 -12.10
C ARG A 291 28.70 4.07 -11.18
N GLY A 292 28.23 4.01 -9.93
CA GLY A 292 28.27 5.14 -8.98
C GLY A 292 27.34 6.30 -9.39
N GLU A 293 26.28 6.00 -10.16
CA GLU A 293 25.26 6.99 -10.52
C GLU A 293 24.32 7.23 -9.36
N ASP A 294 23.88 8.47 -9.19
CA ASP A 294 22.81 8.80 -8.27
C ASP A 294 21.50 8.15 -8.74
N ILE A 295 20.91 7.35 -7.86
CA ILE A 295 19.64 6.68 -8.12
C ILE A 295 18.57 7.50 -7.44
N GLU A 296 17.69 8.08 -8.26
CA GLU A 296 16.49 8.72 -7.70
C GLU A 296 15.69 7.72 -6.89
N ASP A 297 15.33 8.16 -5.71
CA ASP A 297 14.52 7.41 -4.79
C ASP A 297 13.05 7.89 -4.92
N GLY A 298 12.10 6.94 -5.13
CA GLY A 298 10.69 7.25 -5.37
C GLY A 298 10.25 7.17 -6.83
N GLY A 299 8.97 7.45 -7.07
CA GLY A 299 8.32 7.39 -8.38
C GLY A 299 8.25 8.74 -9.08
N ARG A 300 8.39 8.75 -10.39
CA ARG A 300 8.21 9.94 -11.24
C ARG A 300 6.86 10.03 -11.91
N TYR A 301 5.97 9.09 -11.64
CA TYR A 301 4.66 9.06 -12.26
C TYR A 301 3.56 9.00 -11.20
N ILE A 302 2.48 9.77 -11.42
CA ILE A 302 1.22 9.54 -10.72
C ILE A 302 0.26 8.96 -11.73
N TYR A 303 -0.21 7.74 -11.48
CA TYR A 303 -1.24 7.10 -12.26
C TYR A 303 -2.59 7.32 -11.60
N VAL A 304 -3.57 7.76 -12.38
CA VAL A 304 -4.93 8.03 -11.92
C VAL A 304 -5.87 7.04 -12.57
N PHE A 305 -6.63 6.33 -11.75
CA PHE A 305 -7.65 5.39 -12.17
C PHE A 305 -9.02 5.83 -11.64
N ASP A 306 -10.08 5.46 -12.35
CA ASP A 306 -11.41 5.53 -11.75
C ASP A 306 -11.58 4.44 -10.66
N LEU A 307 -12.68 4.48 -9.90
CA LEU A 307 -12.94 3.51 -8.82
C LEU A 307 -13.19 2.07 -9.33
N LYS A 308 -13.23 1.86 -10.65
CA LYS A 308 -13.32 0.53 -11.29
C LYS A 308 -11.96 0.06 -11.82
N GLY A 309 -10.90 0.87 -11.61
CA GLY A 309 -9.55 0.57 -12.07
C GLY A 309 -9.32 0.82 -13.56
N ASN A 310 -10.15 1.61 -14.23
CA ASN A 310 -9.85 2.02 -15.59
C ASN A 310 -8.86 3.19 -15.56
N PRO A 311 -7.82 3.21 -16.42
CA PRO A 311 -6.86 4.31 -16.48
C PRO A 311 -7.55 5.59 -16.96
N VAL A 312 -7.29 6.69 -16.26
CA VAL A 312 -7.88 8.01 -16.55
C VAL A 312 -6.80 8.98 -16.99
N ARG A 313 -5.72 9.08 -16.22
CA ARG A 313 -4.65 10.05 -16.47
C ARG A 313 -3.32 9.60 -15.89
N LYS A 314 -2.24 9.95 -16.57
CA LYS A 314 -0.87 9.82 -16.09
C LYS A 314 -0.27 11.23 -15.93
N TYR A 315 0.28 11.50 -14.77
CA TYR A 315 1.13 12.65 -14.57
C TYR A 315 2.59 12.27 -14.59
N VAL A 316 3.40 13.07 -15.26
CA VAL A 316 4.86 12.98 -15.27
C VAL A 316 5.41 14.09 -14.39
N LEU A 317 6.20 13.75 -13.40
CA LEU A 317 6.71 14.67 -12.41
C LEU A 317 8.14 15.10 -12.75
N ASP A 318 8.48 16.34 -12.42
CA ASP A 318 9.86 16.87 -12.49
C ASP A 318 10.73 16.40 -11.31
N HIS A 319 10.13 15.89 -10.23
CA HIS A 319 10.79 15.33 -9.06
C HIS A 319 10.26 13.92 -8.73
N ALA A 320 11.12 13.06 -8.21
CA ALA A 320 10.69 11.78 -7.67
C ALA A 320 10.02 11.97 -6.30
N ILE A 321 8.91 11.25 -6.06
CA ILE A 321 8.13 11.32 -4.82
C ILE A 321 7.90 9.93 -4.25
N TYR A 322 7.67 9.84 -2.93
CA TYR A 322 7.31 8.60 -2.26
C TYR A 322 5.83 8.50 -1.94
N GLY A 323 5.38 9.35 -1.04
CA GLY A 323 4.01 9.39 -0.57
C GLY A 323 3.21 10.49 -1.24
N ILE A 324 1.91 10.28 -1.35
CA ILE A 324 0.98 11.23 -1.96
C ILE A 324 -0.26 11.41 -1.08
N ASP A 325 -0.72 12.66 -0.99
CA ASP A 325 -2.01 13.04 -0.45
C ASP A 325 -2.70 13.98 -1.45
N VAL A 326 -3.94 13.70 -1.80
CA VAL A 326 -4.68 14.45 -2.82
C VAL A 326 -5.97 14.99 -2.23
N ASP A 327 -6.18 16.27 -2.45
CA ASP A 327 -7.42 16.97 -2.17
C ASP A 327 -8.08 17.34 -3.51
N GLU A 328 -9.13 16.61 -3.87
CA GLU A 328 -9.84 16.82 -5.14
C GLU A 328 -10.61 18.15 -5.17
N ASP A 329 -11.06 18.67 -4.02
CA ASP A 329 -11.84 19.89 -3.96
C ASP A 329 -10.98 21.12 -4.32
N THR A 330 -9.70 21.08 -3.97
CA THR A 330 -8.72 22.13 -4.30
C THR A 330 -7.86 21.81 -5.51
N GLU A 331 -7.95 20.60 -6.06
CA GLU A 331 -7.09 20.08 -7.12
C GLU A 331 -5.58 20.11 -6.76
N ILE A 332 -5.27 20.04 -5.45
CA ILE A 332 -3.90 20.06 -4.96
C ILE A 332 -3.47 18.64 -4.55
N GLY A 333 -2.42 18.15 -5.19
CA GLY A 333 -1.64 17.00 -4.73
C GLY A 333 -0.48 17.47 -3.86
N ARG A 334 -0.22 16.74 -2.77
CA ARG A 334 0.91 16.94 -1.86
C ARG A 334 1.74 15.69 -1.83
N ALA A 335 3.04 15.82 -1.82
CA ALA A 335 3.92 14.67 -1.88
C ALA A 335 5.12 14.82 -0.94
N SER A 336 5.63 13.71 -0.44
CA SER A 336 6.93 13.64 0.21
C SER A 336 7.99 13.27 -0.82
N CYS A 337 9.11 13.99 -0.79
CA CYS A 337 10.28 13.70 -1.62
C CYS A 337 11.55 13.74 -0.78
N ARG A 338 12.61 13.12 -1.29
CA ARG A 338 13.95 13.19 -0.75
C ARG A 338 14.82 14.00 -1.74
N GLU A 339 15.50 15.02 -1.24
CA GLU A 339 16.55 15.73 -1.99
C GLU A 339 17.92 15.04 -1.83
#